data_1ba3d6c37acd6fb4b41a8ce53b2b31b1
#
_entry.id   1ba3d6c37acd6fb4b41a8ce53b2b31b1
#
_cell.length_a   1.000
_cell.length_b   1.000
_cell.length_c   1.000
_cell.angle_alpha   90.00
_cell.angle_beta   90.00
_cell.angle_gamma   90.00
#
_symmetry.space_group_name_H-M   'P 1'
#
loop_
_entity.id
_entity.type
_entity.pdbx_description
1 polymer ?
#
loop_
_entity_poly.entity_id
_entity_poly.type
_entity_poly.pdbx_seq_one_letter_code
_entity_poly.pdbx_strand_id
1 'polypeptide(L)'
;MINFNICLRNITRKLRANLSFFFNTREKKYLNKDYKMLSEIHLEASKINFSKTDKLDTHQIFSQKILDIIKKKKLLNFLQNSFIQQMFFIHNRFFILFELLEMKSSENWKQWKKLIKENNIGNPVRYFLYPKSSGNKIHQVYHLKKYHDYSKINYREFKNIIEFGGGYGNMATIFKKINKSSNYIIFDTKEV
;
A
#
# COMPACT_ATOMS: atom_id res chain seq x y z
N MET A 1 -21.25 18.77 22.80
CA MET A 1 -20.76 17.47 23.29
C MET A 1 -19.82 16.90 22.23
N ILE A 2 -18.51 16.98 22.46
CA ILE A 2 -17.50 16.35 21.57
C ILE A 2 -17.71 14.85 21.69
N ASN A 3 -17.98 14.22 20.58
CA ASN A 3 -18.33 12.80 20.55
C ASN A 3 -17.14 11.97 21.06
N PHE A 4 -17.22 11.50 22.31
CA PHE A 4 -16.17 10.74 23.00
C PHE A 4 -15.64 9.57 22.16
N ASN A 5 -16.50 8.96 21.35
CA ASN A 5 -16.13 7.90 20.42
C ASN A 5 -15.17 8.36 19.31
N ILE A 6 -15.27 9.61 18.84
CA ILE A 6 -14.36 10.18 17.83
C ILE A 6 -12.98 10.44 18.47
N CYS A 7 -12.97 10.93 19.70
CA CYS A 7 -11.72 11.17 20.43
C CYS A 7 -10.99 9.87 20.73
N LEU A 8 -11.69 8.84 21.21
CA LEU A 8 -11.12 7.51 21.47
C LEU A 8 -10.60 6.84 20.19
N ARG A 9 -11.33 6.95 19.08
CA ARG A 9 -10.88 6.49 17.76
C ARG A 9 -9.58 7.18 17.32
N ASN A 10 -9.46 8.47 17.51
CA ASN A 10 -8.26 9.22 17.13
C ASN A 10 -7.06 8.88 18.01
N ILE A 11 -7.26 8.69 19.31
CA ILE A 11 -6.20 8.29 20.25
C ILE A 11 -5.70 6.88 19.90
N THR A 12 -6.60 5.92 19.73
CA THR A 12 -6.22 4.55 19.37
C THR A 12 -5.56 4.47 18.00
N ARG A 13 -5.96 5.33 17.04
CA ARG A 13 -5.34 5.45 15.73
C ARG A 13 -3.90 5.98 15.84
N LYS A 14 -3.67 7.04 16.64
CA LYS A 14 -2.34 7.60 16.88
C LYS A 14 -1.43 6.61 17.62
N LEU A 15 -1.93 5.93 18.63
CA LEU A 15 -1.17 4.90 19.36
C LEU A 15 -0.75 3.75 18.44
N ARG A 16 -1.64 3.26 17.59
CA ARG A 16 -1.32 2.21 16.62
C ARG A 16 -0.31 2.65 15.56
N ALA A 17 -0.41 3.89 15.08
CA ALA A 17 0.56 4.46 14.16
C ALA A 17 1.94 4.58 14.82
N ASN A 18 2.01 5.05 16.07
CA ASN A 18 3.26 5.17 16.81
C ASN A 18 3.89 3.83 17.14
N LEU A 19 3.12 2.82 17.53
CA LEU A 19 3.62 1.46 17.76
C LEU A 19 4.19 0.86 16.46
N SER A 20 3.52 1.06 15.34
CA SER A 20 4.03 0.62 14.03
C SER A 20 5.33 1.31 13.66
N PHE A 21 5.47 2.59 14.01
CA PHE A 21 6.68 3.38 13.78
C PHE A 21 7.86 2.83 14.59
N PHE A 22 7.62 2.47 15.85
CA PHE A 22 8.65 1.94 16.75
C PHE A 22 9.28 0.63 16.23
N PHE A 23 8.50 -0.22 15.54
CA PHE A 23 9.00 -1.46 14.95
C PHE A 23 9.62 -1.28 13.55
N ASN A 24 9.52 -0.09 12.95
CA ASN A 24 9.96 0.17 11.57
C ASN A 24 11.28 0.94 11.44
N THR A 25 11.97 1.23 12.54
CA THR A 25 13.13 2.15 12.61
C THR A 25 14.43 1.64 11.97
N ARG A 26 14.40 0.56 11.20
CA ARG A 26 15.59 0.18 10.41
C ARG A 26 15.63 1.01 9.13
N GLU A 27 16.44 2.07 9.14
CA GLU A 27 16.85 2.77 7.93
C GLU A 27 17.43 1.75 6.94
N LYS A 28 16.88 1.73 5.74
CA LYS A 28 17.39 0.86 4.69
C LYS A 28 18.29 1.65 3.76
N LYS A 29 19.49 1.14 3.53
CA LYS A 29 20.36 1.59 2.45
C LYS A 29 19.73 1.17 1.13
N TYR A 30 19.53 2.12 0.24
CA TYR A 30 19.07 1.88 -1.12
C TYR A 30 20.26 1.45 -1.99
N LEU A 31 19.96 0.60 -2.98
CA LEU A 31 20.92 0.24 -4.01
C LEU A 31 20.98 1.35 -5.08
N ASN A 32 22.12 1.50 -5.77
CA ASN A 32 22.28 2.53 -6.82
C ASN A 32 21.17 2.52 -7.89
N LYS A 33 20.64 1.33 -8.25
CA LYS A 33 19.50 1.20 -9.16
C LYS A 33 18.22 1.89 -8.66
N ASP A 34 18.02 1.93 -7.33
CA ASP A 34 16.82 2.54 -6.74
C ASP A 34 16.92 4.07 -6.87
N TYR A 35 18.11 4.65 -6.75
CA TYR A 35 18.34 6.08 -6.97
C TYR A 35 18.06 6.50 -8.41
N LYS A 36 18.42 5.68 -9.41
CA LYS A 36 18.12 5.97 -10.81
C LYS A 36 16.62 6.02 -11.04
N MET A 37 15.88 5.00 -10.61
CA MET A 37 14.42 4.96 -10.72
C MET A 37 13.75 6.14 -10.00
N LEU A 38 14.23 6.49 -8.80
CA LEU A 38 13.71 7.63 -8.04
C LEU A 38 13.96 8.96 -8.76
N SER A 39 15.10 9.11 -9.43
CA SER A 39 15.40 10.32 -10.22
C SER A 39 14.51 10.44 -11.44
N GLU A 40 14.21 9.33 -12.12
CA GLU A 40 13.28 9.28 -13.25
C GLU A 40 11.86 9.67 -12.81
N ILE A 41 11.34 9.08 -11.73
CA ILE A 41 10.04 9.43 -11.14
C ILE A 41 10.00 10.92 -10.80
N HIS A 42 11.08 11.46 -10.22
CA HIS A 42 11.16 12.86 -9.86
C HIS A 42 11.13 13.78 -11.08
N LEU A 43 11.82 13.38 -12.15
CA LEU A 43 11.83 14.13 -13.40
C LEU A 43 10.42 14.16 -14.02
N GLU A 44 9.73 13.02 -14.10
CA GLU A 44 8.36 12.96 -14.61
C GLU A 44 7.39 13.78 -13.77
N ALA A 45 7.45 13.67 -12.44
CA ALA A 45 6.62 14.46 -11.54
C ALA A 45 6.85 15.97 -11.66
N SER A 46 8.07 16.41 -12.03
CA SER A 46 8.37 17.83 -12.24
C SER A 46 7.68 18.43 -13.46
N LYS A 47 7.32 17.60 -14.44
CA LYS A 47 6.61 18.02 -15.66
C LYS A 47 5.10 18.23 -15.42
N ILE A 48 4.56 17.71 -14.31
CA ILE A 48 3.13 17.83 -13.99
C ILE A 48 2.86 19.17 -13.37
N ASN A 49 2.05 19.99 -14.05
CA ASN A 49 1.54 21.26 -13.57
C ASN A 49 0.02 21.20 -13.44
N PHE A 50 -0.50 21.55 -12.27
CA PHE A 50 -1.94 21.75 -12.09
C PHE A 50 -2.33 23.16 -12.56
N SER A 51 -3.42 23.27 -13.32
CA SER A 51 -4.05 24.55 -13.55
C SER A 51 -4.56 25.09 -12.22
N LYS A 52 -4.27 26.36 -11.93
CA LYS A 52 -4.83 27.05 -10.77
C LYS A 52 -6.32 27.27 -11.04
N THR A 53 -7.16 26.34 -10.63
CA THR A 53 -8.60 26.55 -10.56
C THR A 53 -8.98 26.94 -9.14
N ASP A 54 -9.83 27.95 -8.98
CA ASP A 54 -10.18 28.53 -7.67
C ASP A 54 -10.93 27.57 -6.73
N LYS A 55 -11.41 26.43 -7.23
CA LYS A 55 -12.02 25.36 -6.42
C LYS A 55 -11.43 24.03 -6.82
N LEU A 56 -10.44 23.59 -6.07
CA LEU A 56 -9.91 22.24 -6.20
C LEU A 56 -10.90 21.25 -5.57
N ASP A 57 -11.24 20.21 -6.31
CA ASP A 57 -11.95 19.09 -5.70
C ASP A 57 -11.03 18.26 -4.76
N THR A 58 -11.61 17.35 -4.01
CA THR A 58 -10.87 16.55 -3.04
C THR A 58 -9.76 15.74 -3.70
N HIS A 59 -9.98 15.23 -4.92
CA HIS A 59 -8.98 14.47 -5.66
C HIS A 59 -7.81 15.33 -6.07
N GLN A 60 -8.06 16.53 -6.58
CA GLN A 60 -7.00 17.47 -6.99
C GLN A 60 -6.14 17.89 -5.79
N ILE A 61 -6.76 18.10 -4.61
CA ILE A 61 -6.02 18.37 -3.37
C ILE A 61 -5.11 17.18 -3.01
N PHE A 62 -5.61 15.97 -3.17
CA PHE A 62 -4.84 14.76 -2.89
C PHE A 62 -3.68 14.60 -3.87
N SER A 63 -3.92 14.78 -5.15
CA SER A 63 -2.92 14.71 -6.19
C SER A 63 -1.80 15.73 -6.00
N GLN A 64 -2.14 16.98 -5.66
CA GLN A 64 -1.13 18.00 -5.33
C GLN A 64 -0.25 17.60 -4.15
N LYS A 65 -0.84 17.06 -3.08
CA LYS A 65 -0.07 16.62 -1.90
C LYS A 65 0.86 15.44 -2.23
N ILE A 66 0.44 14.52 -3.09
CA ILE A 66 1.31 13.43 -3.57
C ILE A 66 2.48 14.01 -4.36
N LEU A 67 2.22 14.90 -5.31
CA LEU A 67 3.28 15.56 -6.08
C LEU A 67 4.26 16.32 -5.19
N ASP A 68 3.78 17.01 -4.16
CA ASP A 68 4.64 17.70 -3.20
C ASP A 68 5.57 16.73 -2.45
N ILE A 69 5.07 15.55 -2.09
CA ILE A 69 5.88 14.50 -1.45
C ILE A 69 6.96 14.02 -2.42
N ILE A 70 6.61 13.81 -3.69
CA ILE A 70 7.53 13.38 -4.74
C ILE A 70 8.58 14.46 -4.99
N LYS A 71 8.17 15.70 -5.22
CA LYS A 71 9.06 16.85 -5.48
C LYS A 71 10.04 17.13 -4.32
N LYS A 72 9.63 16.88 -3.08
CA LYS A 72 10.50 17.03 -1.90
C LYS A 72 11.50 15.88 -1.73
N LYS A 73 11.60 14.96 -2.68
CA LYS A 73 12.51 13.79 -2.65
C LYS A 73 12.34 12.90 -1.40
N LYS A 74 11.15 12.90 -0.78
CA LYS A 74 10.85 12.09 0.41
C LYS A 74 10.33 10.69 0.06
N LEU A 75 10.72 10.16 -1.10
CA LEU A 75 10.22 8.89 -1.63
C LEU A 75 10.72 7.67 -0.86
N LEU A 76 11.84 7.79 -0.16
CA LEU A 76 12.44 6.67 0.58
C LEU A 76 11.49 6.08 1.64
N ASN A 77 10.69 6.92 2.28
CA ASN A 77 9.73 6.54 3.30
C ASN A 77 8.31 6.99 2.93
N PHE A 78 7.99 7.06 1.63
CA PHE A 78 6.72 7.66 1.21
C PHE A 78 5.51 6.94 1.81
N LEU A 79 5.58 5.60 1.98
CA LEU A 79 4.51 4.83 2.59
C LEU A 79 4.35 5.06 4.10
N GLN A 80 5.29 5.77 4.75
CA GLN A 80 5.15 6.21 6.14
C GLN A 80 4.57 7.62 6.26
N ASN A 81 4.46 8.34 5.15
CA ASN A 81 3.87 9.66 5.18
C ASN A 81 2.43 9.56 5.68
N SER A 82 2.08 10.37 6.69
CA SER A 82 0.76 10.32 7.34
C SER A 82 -0.38 10.55 6.38
N PHE A 83 -0.17 11.38 5.36
CA PHE A 83 -1.14 11.68 4.33
C PHE A 83 -1.37 10.46 3.41
N ILE A 84 -0.30 9.82 2.93
CA ILE A 84 -0.37 8.58 2.14
C ILE A 84 -1.08 7.48 2.94
N GLN A 85 -0.77 7.36 4.23
CA GLN A 85 -1.43 6.39 5.11
C GLN A 85 -2.93 6.66 5.29
N GLN A 86 -3.34 7.91 5.28
CA GLN A 86 -4.76 8.25 5.37
C GLN A 86 -5.54 7.84 4.11
N MET A 87 -4.92 7.93 2.95
CA MET A 87 -5.54 7.61 1.67
C MET A 87 -5.58 6.11 1.37
N PHE A 88 -4.47 5.43 1.57
CA PHE A 88 -4.27 4.11 0.97
C PHE A 88 -4.16 2.98 1.99
N PHE A 89 -4.14 3.27 3.30
CA PHE A 89 -3.80 2.23 4.26
C PHE A 89 -4.92 1.85 5.21
N ILE A 90 -5.16 0.55 5.25
CA ILE A 90 -5.86 -0.08 6.35
C ILE A 90 -4.88 -0.18 7.50
N HIS A 91 -4.98 0.77 8.42
CA HIS A 91 -4.15 0.77 9.62
C HIS A 91 -4.29 -0.55 10.40
N ASN A 92 -3.34 -0.81 11.30
CA ASN A 92 -3.29 -1.94 12.24
C ASN A 92 -4.63 -2.16 12.97
N ARG A 93 -5.62 -2.72 12.28
CA ARG A 93 -6.96 -3.02 12.83
C ARG A 93 -7.02 -4.49 13.24
N PHE A 94 -7.84 -4.79 14.22
CA PHE A 94 -7.99 -6.16 14.71
C PHE A 94 -8.56 -7.13 13.67
N PHE A 95 -9.40 -6.67 12.75
CA PHE A 95 -9.91 -7.56 11.71
C PHE A 95 -8.80 -8.17 10.83
N ILE A 96 -7.68 -7.46 10.64
CA ILE A 96 -6.51 -7.99 9.95
C ILE A 96 -5.92 -9.23 10.66
N LEU A 97 -6.04 -9.28 11.99
CA LEU A 97 -5.63 -10.48 12.72
C LEU A 97 -6.51 -11.69 12.35
N PHE A 98 -7.82 -11.50 12.28
CA PHE A 98 -8.74 -12.56 11.91
C PHE A 98 -8.48 -13.06 10.47
N GLU A 99 -8.26 -12.15 9.53
CA GLU A 99 -7.88 -12.47 8.15
C GLU A 99 -6.57 -13.28 8.10
N LEU A 100 -5.57 -12.85 8.87
CA LEU A 100 -4.29 -13.55 8.98
C LEU A 100 -4.45 -14.94 9.59
N LEU A 101 -5.25 -15.09 10.64
CA LEU A 101 -5.50 -16.38 11.30
C LEU A 101 -6.23 -17.34 10.36
N GLU A 102 -7.25 -16.85 9.64
CA GLU A 102 -7.95 -17.66 8.64
C GLU A 102 -7.02 -18.11 7.50
N MET A 103 -6.13 -17.22 7.03
CA MET A 103 -5.12 -17.64 6.05
C MET A 103 -4.14 -18.68 6.63
N LYS A 104 -3.74 -18.53 7.90
CA LYS A 104 -2.83 -19.47 8.57
C LYS A 104 -3.41 -20.86 8.76
N SER A 105 -4.73 -20.96 9.01
CA SER A 105 -5.43 -22.23 9.17
C SER A 105 -5.70 -22.94 7.85
N SER A 106 -5.48 -22.29 6.71
CA SER A 106 -5.68 -22.91 5.39
C SER A 106 -4.53 -23.86 5.03
N GLU A 107 -4.85 -24.96 4.32
CA GLU A 107 -3.87 -25.93 3.80
C GLU A 107 -2.78 -25.26 2.95
N ASN A 108 -3.15 -24.23 2.22
CA ASN A 108 -2.26 -23.48 1.34
C ASN A 108 -1.50 -22.34 2.06
N TRP A 109 -1.38 -22.35 3.40
CA TRP A 109 -0.69 -21.30 4.15
C TRP A 109 0.71 -20.97 3.63
N LYS A 110 1.50 -21.97 3.27
CA LYS A 110 2.86 -21.77 2.73
C LYS A 110 2.88 -20.84 1.53
N GLN A 111 1.86 -20.89 0.68
CA GLN A 111 1.69 -20.04 -0.48
C GLN A 111 1.26 -18.63 -0.06
N TRP A 112 0.21 -18.51 0.77
CA TRP A 112 -0.29 -17.22 1.23
C TRP A 112 0.79 -16.45 1.99
N LYS A 113 1.57 -17.13 2.81
CA LYS A 113 2.72 -16.58 3.55
C LYS A 113 3.76 -15.93 2.62
N LYS A 114 4.00 -16.50 1.43
CA LYS A 114 4.91 -15.89 0.44
C LYS A 114 4.32 -14.62 -0.15
N LEU A 115 3.02 -14.59 -0.42
CA LEU A 115 2.34 -13.44 -1.02
C LEU A 115 2.24 -12.27 -0.05
N ILE A 116 1.90 -12.53 1.22
CA ILE A 116 1.80 -11.47 2.24
C ILE A 116 3.16 -10.91 2.68
N LYS A 117 4.28 -11.55 2.31
CA LYS A 117 5.61 -11.02 2.65
C LYS A 117 5.80 -9.65 2.00
N GLU A 118 5.96 -8.63 2.84
CA GLU A 118 6.12 -7.26 2.38
C GLU A 118 7.51 -7.02 1.79
N ASN A 119 7.57 -6.17 0.76
CA ASN A 119 8.82 -5.59 0.33
C ASN A 119 9.18 -4.38 1.22
N ASN A 120 10.33 -3.76 0.93
CA ASN A 120 10.80 -2.65 1.74
C ASN A 120 10.79 -1.32 0.96
N ILE A 121 10.32 -1.34 -0.28
CA ILE A 121 10.24 -0.14 -1.13
C ILE A 121 9.22 0.81 -0.51
N GLY A 122 9.58 2.07 -0.38
CA GLY A 122 8.75 3.08 0.24
C GLY A 122 8.57 2.94 1.76
N ASN A 123 9.23 1.94 2.38
CA ASN A 123 9.20 1.67 3.83
C ASN A 123 7.75 1.52 4.37
N PRO A 124 7.00 0.49 3.94
CA PRO A 124 5.61 0.31 4.33
C PRO A 124 5.45 0.06 5.83
N VAL A 125 4.40 0.64 6.41
CA VAL A 125 4.05 0.43 7.81
C VAL A 125 3.68 -1.02 8.05
N ARG A 126 4.40 -1.67 8.95
CA ARG A 126 4.22 -3.09 9.25
C ARG A 126 3.04 -3.31 10.20
N TYR A 127 2.39 -4.45 9.99
CA TYR A 127 1.35 -4.88 10.92
C TYR A 127 1.98 -5.33 12.24
N PHE A 128 1.56 -4.73 13.36
CA PHE A 128 2.24 -4.91 14.65
C PHE A 128 2.22 -6.36 15.15
N LEU A 129 1.15 -7.14 14.88
CA LEU A 129 1.06 -8.56 15.24
C LEU A 129 1.73 -9.50 14.23
N TYR A 130 2.17 -8.97 13.09
CA TYR A 130 2.91 -9.72 12.08
C TYR A 130 3.86 -8.82 11.27
N PRO A 131 5.00 -8.41 11.84
CA PRO A 131 5.91 -7.41 11.23
C PRO A 131 6.55 -7.82 9.89
N LYS A 132 6.33 -9.06 9.45
CA LYS A 132 6.77 -9.53 8.11
C LYS A 132 5.89 -9.01 6.98
N SER A 133 4.75 -8.39 7.30
CA SER A 133 3.77 -7.86 6.35
C SER A 133 3.23 -6.50 6.80
N SER A 134 2.55 -5.79 5.89
CA SER A 134 1.66 -4.66 6.21
C SER A 134 0.22 -5.12 6.35
N GLY A 135 -0.62 -4.34 7.03
CA GLY A 135 -2.05 -4.63 7.11
C GLY A 135 -2.70 -4.66 5.73
N ASN A 136 -2.34 -3.72 4.85
CA ASN A 136 -2.83 -3.69 3.47
C ASN A 136 -2.52 -4.97 2.69
N LYS A 137 -1.27 -5.44 2.79
CA LYS A 137 -0.87 -6.64 2.06
C LYS A 137 -1.60 -7.88 2.57
N ILE A 138 -1.76 -8.01 3.87
CA ILE A 138 -2.55 -9.10 4.47
C ILE A 138 -3.98 -9.04 3.93
N HIS A 139 -4.61 -7.88 4.00
CA HIS A 139 -5.99 -7.68 3.56
C HIS A 139 -6.19 -8.00 2.08
N GLN A 140 -5.35 -7.48 1.20
CA GLN A 140 -5.48 -7.75 -0.23
C GLN A 140 -5.24 -9.22 -0.60
N VAL A 141 -4.26 -9.89 0.02
CA VAL A 141 -4.04 -11.32 -0.20
C VAL A 141 -5.19 -12.15 0.37
N TYR A 142 -5.78 -11.72 1.48
CA TYR A 142 -6.97 -12.36 2.03
C TYR A 142 -8.15 -12.27 1.06
N HIS A 143 -8.40 -11.12 0.46
CA HIS A 143 -9.44 -10.98 -0.56
C HIS A 143 -9.17 -11.85 -1.79
N LEU A 144 -7.91 -11.92 -2.22
CA LEU A 144 -7.53 -12.83 -3.31
C LEU A 144 -7.79 -14.30 -2.95
N LYS A 145 -7.49 -14.70 -1.70
CA LYS A 145 -7.83 -16.03 -1.19
C LYS A 145 -9.33 -16.28 -1.23
N LYS A 146 -10.14 -15.34 -0.71
CA LYS A 146 -11.60 -15.46 -0.74
C LYS A 146 -12.13 -15.57 -2.18
N TYR A 147 -11.64 -14.72 -3.08
CA TYR A 147 -12.00 -14.80 -4.48
C TYR A 147 -11.68 -16.19 -5.06
N HIS A 148 -10.49 -16.73 -4.80
CA HIS A 148 -10.12 -18.07 -5.24
C HIS A 148 -11.03 -19.15 -4.65
N ASP A 149 -11.32 -19.07 -3.35
CA ASP A 149 -12.13 -20.07 -2.64
C ASP A 149 -13.57 -20.11 -3.15
N TYR A 150 -14.15 -18.95 -3.51
CA TYR A 150 -15.52 -18.85 -4.01
C TYR A 150 -15.64 -19.11 -5.51
N SER A 151 -14.79 -18.49 -6.32
CA SER A 151 -14.90 -18.56 -7.78
C SER A 151 -14.35 -19.86 -8.36
N LYS A 152 -13.45 -20.53 -7.64
CA LYS A 152 -12.65 -21.67 -8.11
C LYS A 152 -11.77 -21.35 -9.33
N ILE A 153 -11.67 -20.07 -9.70
CA ILE A 153 -10.86 -19.62 -10.84
C ILE A 153 -9.37 -19.67 -10.45
N ASN A 154 -8.56 -20.19 -11.35
CA ASN A 154 -7.12 -20.22 -11.16
C ASN A 154 -6.48 -18.89 -11.56
N TYR A 155 -6.39 -17.96 -10.63
CA TYR A 155 -5.79 -16.64 -10.85
C TYR A 155 -4.31 -16.68 -11.28
N ARG A 156 -3.63 -17.84 -11.16
CA ARG A 156 -2.25 -18.01 -11.61
C ARG A 156 -2.11 -18.05 -13.12
N GLU A 157 -3.21 -18.37 -13.81
CA GLU A 157 -3.25 -18.44 -15.27
C GLU A 157 -3.62 -17.10 -15.92
N PHE A 158 -3.91 -16.08 -15.14
CA PHE A 158 -4.22 -14.77 -15.67
C PHE A 158 -3.03 -14.20 -16.44
N LYS A 159 -3.22 -14.02 -17.75
CA LYS A 159 -2.22 -13.44 -18.65
C LYS A 159 -2.30 -11.91 -18.64
N ASN A 160 -3.50 -11.38 -18.60
CA ASN A 160 -3.77 -9.94 -18.61
C ASN A 160 -4.64 -9.58 -17.42
N ILE A 161 -4.23 -8.57 -16.69
CA ILE A 161 -4.92 -8.07 -15.49
C ILE A 161 -5.04 -6.56 -15.64
N ILE A 162 -6.23 -6.04 -15.40
CA ILE A 162 -6.51 -4.61 -15.42
C ILE A 162 -6.97 -4.21 -14.02
N GLU A 163 -6.37 -3.17 -13.48
CA GLU A 163 -6.73 -2.59 -12.19
C GLU A 163 -7.11 -1.12 -12.38
N PHE A 164 -8.23 -0.71 -11.79
CA PHE A 164 -8.64 0.67 -11.72
C PHE A 164 -8.39 1.20 -10.30
N GLY A 165 -7.68 2.32 -10.18
CA GLY A 165 -7.32 2.89 -8.89
C GLY A 165 -6.27 2.06 -8.16
N GLY A 166 -5.18 1.70 -8.83
CA GLY A 166 -4.13 0.82 -8.29
C GLY A 166 -3.32 1.41 -7.13
N GLY A 167 -3.44 2.72 -6.90
CA GLY A 167 -2.72 3.44 -5.86
C GLY A 167 -1.21 3.19 -5.95
N TYR A 168 -0.57 2.77 -4.86
CA TYR A 168 0.88 2.48 -4.89
C TYR A 168 1.24 1.09 -5.47
N GLY A 169 0.34 0.45 -6.23
CA GLY A 169 0.59 -0.79 -6.97
C GLY A 169 0.74 -2.04 -6.10
N ASN A 170 0.10 -2.07 -4.92
CA ASN A 170 0.27 -3.20 -4.00
C ASN A 170 -0.27 -4.51 -4.59
N MET A 171 -1.44 -4.48 -5.25
CA MET A 171 -2.01 -5.66 -5.91
C MET A 171 -1.14 -6.11 -7.08
N ALA A 172 -0.61 -5.19 -7.89
CA ALA A 172 0.33 -5.50 -8.97
C ALA A 172 1.57 -6.25 -8.43
N THR A 173 2.11 -5.84 -7.28
CA THR A 173 3.24 -6.55 -6.65
C THR A 173 2.87 -7.96 -6.19
N ILE A 174 1.62 -8.21 -5.79
CA ILE A 174 1.12 -9.54 -5.43
C ILE A 174 1.03 -10.42 -6.69
N PHE A 175 0.39 -9.94 -7.75
CA PHE A 175 0.25 -10.68 -9.00
C PHE A 175 1.58 -10.98 -9.67
N LYS A 176 2.55 -10.06 -9.65
CA LYS A 176 3.92 -10.33 -10.15
C LYS A 176 4.69 -11.38 -9.36
N LYS A 177 4.32 -11.62 -8.09
CA LYS A 177 4.83 -12.78 -7.32
C LYS A 177 4.16 -14.09 -7.70
N ILE A 178 2.91 -14.04 -8.16
CA ILE A 178 2.13 -15.20 -8.59
C ILE A 178 2.55 -15.63 -9.99
N ASN A 179 2.55 -14.70 -10.93
CA ASN A 179 2.89 -14.92 -12.32
C ASN A 179 3.71 -13.73 -12.85
N LYS A 180 5.01 -13.94 -13.04
CA LYS A 180 5.93 -12.89 -13.53
C LYS A 180 5.66 -12.47 -14.98
N SER A 181 5.09 -13.37 -15.77
CA SER A 181 4.82 -13.14 -17.20
C SER A 181 3.47 -12.47 -17.46
N SER A 182 2.61 -12.32 -16.46
CA SER A 182 1.33 -11.63 -16.66
C SER A 182 1.54 -10.16 -17.00
N ASN A 183 0.75 -9.65 -17.94
CA ASN A 183 0.63 -8.22 -18.19
C ASN A 183 -0.28 -7.63 -17.12
N TYR A 184 0.19 -6.60 -16.44
CA TYR A 184 -0.58 -5.91 -15.42
C TYR A 184 -0.69 -4.44 -15.81
N ILE A 185 -1.89 -3.97 -16.04
CA ILE A 185 -2.19 -2.61 -16.49
C ILE A 185 -2.95 -1.91 -15.38
N ILE A 186 -2.45 -0.76 -14.96
CA ILE A 186 -3.10 0.08 -13.94
C ILE A 186 -3.64 1.32 -14.62
N PHE A 187 -4.94 1.58 -14.41
CA PHE A 187 -5.57 2.84 -14.75
C PHE A 187 -5.74 3.63 -13.47
N ASP A 188 -5.04 4.73 -13.36
CA ASP A 188 -5.11 5.64 -12.22
C ASP A 188 -5.01 7.10 -12.70
N THR A 189 -5.14 8.06 -11.80
CA THR A 189 -4.84 9.45 -12.12
C THR A 189 -3.34 9.58 -12.41
N LYS A 190 -2.97 10.53 -13.26
CA LYS A 190 -1.55 10.70 -13.68
C LYS A 190 -0.61 11.14 -12.56
N GLU A 191 -1.13 11.45 -11.40
CA GLU A 191 -0.39 11.83 -10.19
C GLU A 191 -0.11 10.64 -9.27
N VAL A 192 -0.73 9.49 -9.51
CA VAL A 192 -0.56 8.24 -8.78
C VAL A 192 0.09 7.20 -9.69
#